data_3297ca4f2d1e373a63ad05722cd8a2f9
#
_entry.id   3297ca4f2d1e373a63ad05722cd8a2f9
#
_cell.length_a   1.000
_cell.length_b   1.000
_cell.length_c   1.000
_cell.angle_alpha   90.00
_cell.angle_beta   90.00
_cell.angle_gamma   90.00
#
_symmetry.space_group_name_H-M   'P 1'
#
loop_
_entity.id
_entity.type
_entity.pdbx_description
1 polymer ?
#
loop_
_entity_poly.entity_id
_entity_poly.type
_entity_poly.pdbx_seq_one_letter_code
_entity_poly.pdbx_strand_id
1 'polypeptide(L)'
;MPRRRDVPVTANTKLRDARLRFPSPQRPRQRMSRAELAHAVNAALDLLYPGRSLTAQYVDARWVGKLERGEHRWPSAERRAGLRRALGALSDSQLGLFVPRRTDAPKADSTVIPMVDVPAIRGSLQRYVAISTVLAREPLKEPASAVDLRARVDSAWTSFQRGSYTALGARLPDLLRVAQDLHRSTDLDQRHTAAGLLSMVYQVTASSLWKVREGDLAWLAAERGLALAEQTGDPLLISDAARRVAQGLAVNGQPRQALDLLRADVDRLEPGLGTAGPAYLSLYGMLFLLGGVIAARAEDSTLASDWHREGARIASRLGADRNERWTAFGPTNVVLHRVAALVDLQDGDAAVDAAADATPHGLAMLPRERHAAFLVDIARAHALRRDRHTATTVLLEAESIAADEVRCRPAAAGLVTDLLAAGPGAAPLPLRELAARCHAGATA
;
A
#
# COMPACT_ATOMS: atom_id res chain seq x y z
N MET A 1 12.29 10.92 39.77
CA MET A 1 12.64 10.33 38.46
C MET A 1 12.00 8.95 38.36
N PRO A 2 10.95 8.74 37.54
CA PRO A 2 10.39 7.41 37.36
C PRO A 2 11.28 6.62 36.38
N ARG A 3 11.60 5.38 36.76
CA ARG A 3 12.38 4.41 36.00
C ARG A 3 11.70 4.13 34.64
N ARG A 4 12.49 4.14 33.55
CA ARG A 4 12.08 3.64 32.23
C ARG A 4 11.50 2.24 32.41
N ARG A 5 10.24 2.03 32.00
CA ARG A 5 9.70 0.68 31.82
C ARG A 5 10.46 0.03 30.69
N ASP A 6 11.25 -0.98 31.03
CA ASP A 6 11.94 -1.82 30.06
C ASP A 6 10.90 -2.54 29.19
N VAL A 7 10.85 -2.15 27.92
CA VAL A 7 10.15 -2.96 26.91
C VAL A 7 10.94 -4.25 26.77
N PRO A 8 10.34 -5.44 26.92
CA PRO A 8 11.05 -6.69 26.80
C PRO A 8 11.70 -6.78 25.40
N VAL A 9 13.02 -6.77 25.38
CA VAL A 9 13.82 -6.91 24.16
C VAL A 9 13.74 -8.36 23.72
N THR A 10 12.93 -8.67 22.71
CA THR A 10 12.85 -10.02 22.15
C THR A 10 14.09 -10.31 21.32
N ALA A 11 14.82 -11.38 21.60
CA ALA A 11 16.02 -11.76 20.85
C ALA A 11 15.69 -12.08 19.38
N ASN A 12 16.59 -11.70 18.46
CA ASN A 12 16.49 -12.06 17.05
C ASN A 12 17.08 -13.47 16.83
N THR A 13 16.25 -14.47 17.10
CA THR A 13 16.62 -15.88 16.92
C THR A 13 16.86 -16.23 15.45
N LYS A 14 16.13 -15.61 14.49
CA LYS A 14 16.30 -15.88 13.05
C LYS A 14 17.70 -15.55 12.56
N LEU A 15 18.28 -14.41 12.98
CA LEU A 15 19.66 -14.06 12.62
C LEU A 15 20.66 -15.04 13.24
N ARG A 16 20.48 -15.35 14.52
CA ARG A 16 21.31 -16.31 15.22
C ARG A 16 21.27 -17.68 14.54
N ASP A 17 20.09 -18.18 14.21
CA ASP A 17 19.90 -19.49 13.59
C ASP A 17 20.48 -19.50 12.16
N ALA A 18 20.32 -18.40 11.40
CA ALA A 18 20.94 -18.25 10.08
C ALA A 18 22.47 -18.36 10.18
N ARG A 19 23.10 -17.65 11.12
CA ARG A 19 24.55 -17.76 11.34
C ARG A 19 24.98 -19.18 11.73
N LEU A 20 24.25 -19.82 12.63
CA LEU A 20 24.59 -21.15 13.12
C LEU A 20 24.38 -22.27 12.10
N ARG A 21 23.77 -22.02 10.96
CA ARG A 21 23.69 -22.96 9.83
C ARG A 21 25.06 -23.16 9.14
N PHE A 22 25.90 -22.16 9.19
CA PHE A 22 27.20 -22.21 8.54
C PHE A 22 28.28 -22.80 9.47
N PRO A 23 29.21 -23.65 8.96
CA PRO A 23 30.37 -24.05 9.68
C PRO A 23 31.34 -22.85 9.84
N SER A 24 32.15 -22.87 10.88
CA SER A 24 33.21 -21.87 11.05
C SER A 24 34.29 -22.05 9.96
N PRO A 25 34.64 -21.00 9.21
CA PRO A 25 35.74 -21.05 8.24
C PRO A 25 37.08 -21.37 8.87
N GLN A 26 37.31 -20.95 10.14
CA GLN A 26 38.56 -21.17 10.85
C GLN A 26 38.59 -22.49 11.63
N ARG A 27 37.43 -23.02 12.01
CA ARG A 27 37.26 -24.23 12.83
C ARG A 27 36.13 -25.11 12.31
N PRO A 28 36.35 -25.95 11.29
CA PRO A 28 35.29 -26.67 10.58
C PRO A 28 34.36 -27.55 11.44
N ARG A 29 34.77 -27.90 12.65
CA ARG A 29 33.96 -28.66 13.63
C ARG A 29 33.06 -27.76 14.50
N GLN A 30 33.18 -26.44 14.39
CA GLN A 30 32.37 -25.45 15.13
C GLN A 30 31.46 -24.70 14.19
N ARG A 31 30.43 -24.07 14.76
CA ARG A 31 29.54 -23.18 14.02
C ARG A 31 30.15 -21.78 13.91
N MET A 32 29.76 -21.04 12.86
CA MET A 32 30.25 -19.70 12.61
C MET A 32 30.09 -18.80 13.84
N SER A 33 31.14 -18.18 14.30
CA SER A 33 31.15 -17.22 15.39
C SER A 33 30.62 -15.85 14.96
N ARG A 34 30.29 -14.97 15.92
CA ARG A 34 29.89 -13.59 15.63
C ARG A 34 31.01 -12.77 14.96
N ALA A 35 32.27 -13.06 15.30
CA ALA A 35 33.43 -12.40 14.71
C ALA A 35 33.58 -12.79 13.23
N GLU A 36 33.42 -14.07 12.92
CA GLU A 36 33.48 -14.57 11.55
C GLU A 36 32.31 -14.03 10.69
N LEU A 37 31.11 -13.93 11.25
CA LEU A 37 29.99 -13.28 10.55
C LEU A 37 30.26 -11.79 10.28
N ALA A 38 30.83 -11.07 11.27
CA ALA A 38 31.19 -9.67 11.07
C ALA A 38 32.24 -9.52 9.95
N HIS A 39 33.23 -10.38 9.90
CA HIS A 39 34.20 -10.39 8.81
C HIS A 39 33.59 -10.69 7.46
N ALA A 40 32.68 -11.68 7.39
CA ALA A 40 31.96 -12.02 6.16
C ALA A 40 31.05 -10.87 5.67
N VAL A 41 30.40 -10.15 6.59
CA VAL A 41 29.58 -8.97 6.25
C VAL A 41 30.46 -7.84 5.70
N ASN A 42 31.60 -7.55 6.30
CA ASN A 42 32.51 -6.51 5.82
C ASN A 42 33.06 -6.86 4.43
N ALA A 43 33.46 -8.10 4.20
CA ALA A 43 33.88 -8.56 2.87
C ALA A 43 32.74 -8.50 1.84
N ALA A 44 31.51 -8.79 2.27
CA ALA A 44 30.34 -8.66 1.40
C ALA A 44 30.05 -7.19 1.04
N LEU A 45 30.28 -6.24 1.95
CA LEU A 45 30.14 -4.80 1.68
C LEU A 45 31.14 -4.33 0.61
N ASP A 46 32.40 -4.76 0.70
CA ASP A 46 33.42 -4.41 -0.29
C ASP A 46 33.09 -4.95 -1.67
N LEU A 47 32.51 -6.16 -1.74
CA LEU A 47 32.08 -6.78 -2.99
C LEU A 47 30.82 -6.14 -3.60
N LEU A 48 29.89 -5.69 -2.77
CA LEU A 48 28.62 -5.10 -3.22
C LEU A 48 28.76 -3.65 -3.70
N TYR A 49 29.76 -2.93 -3.16
CA TYR A 49 29.93 -1.50 -3.41
C TYR A 49 31.37 -1.15 -3.82
N PRO A 50 31.88 -1.70 -4.93
CA PRO A 50 33.26 -1.43 -5.36
C PRO A 50 33.46 0.07 -5.62
N GLY A 51 34.59 0.60 -5.13
CA GLY A 51 34.95 2.02 -5.31
C GLY A 51 34.32 2.99 -4.30
N ARG A 52 33.48 2.52 -3.35
CA ARG A 52 32.98 3.35 -2.24
C ARG A 52 33.73 3.03 -0.94
N SER A 53 34.17 4.08 -0.24
CA SER A 53 34.71 3.89 1.11
C SER A 53 33.57 3.62 2.10
N LEU A 54 33.43 2.36 2.54
CA LEU A 54 32.40 1.93 3.48
C LEU A 54 32.95 1.63 4.88
N THR A 55 34.11 2.16 5.24
CA THR A 55 34.75 1.92 6.56
C THR A 55 33.82 2.27 7.72
N ALA A 56 33.01 3.32 7.59
CA ALA A 56 32.00 3.71 8.58
C ALA A 56 30.82 2.72 8.70
N GLN A 57 30.63 1.84 7.71
CA GLN A 57 29.58 0.81 7.69
C GLN A 57 30.08 -0.55 8.19
N TYR A 58 31.39 -0.73 8.39
CA TYR A 58 31.93 -1.98 8.88
C TYR A 58 31.40 -2.32 10.27
N VAL A 59 31.28 -3.59 10.52
CA VAL A 59 30.68 -4.16 11.73
C VAL A 59 31.64 -5.07 12.45
N ASP A 60 31.45 -5.24 13.76
CA ASP A 60 32.23 -6.11 14.63
C ASP A 60 31.36 -7.18 15.31
N ALA A 61 31.97 -8.09 16.02
CA ALA A 61 31.31 -9.15 16.77
C ALA A 61 30.31 -8.60 17.83
N ARG A 62 30.60 -7.44 18.41
CA ARG A 62 29.76 -6.81 19.41
C ARG A 62 28.48 -6.27 18.76
N TRP A 63 28.61 -5.70 17.57
CA TRP A 63 27.48 -5.22 16.79
C TRP A 63 26.56 -6.39 16.36
N VAL A 64 27.12 -7.50 15.87
CA VAL A 64 26.35 -8.72 15.56
C VAL A 64 25.62 -9.22 16.81
N GLY A 65 26.30 -9.21 17.97
CA GLY A 65 25.69 -9.57 19.25
C GLY A 65 24.48 -8.68 19.63
N LYS A 66 24.56 -7.37 19.38
CA LYS A 66 23.41 -6.45 19.61
C LYS A 66 22.22 -6.78 18.72
N LEU A 67 22.46 -7.13 17.45
CA LEU A 67 21.39 -7.56 16.54
C LEU A 67 20.75 -8.87 17.01
N GLU A 68 21.52 -9.87 17.42
CA GLU A 68 20.99 -11.15 17.90
C GLU A 68 20.22 -11.02 19.21
N ARG A 69 20.62 -10.11 20.10
CA ARG A 69 19.86 -9.81 21.33
C ARG A 69 18.64 -8.95 21.08
N GLY A 70 18.46 -8.43 19.85
CA GLY A 70 17.36 -7.56 19.50
C GLY A 70 17.47 -6.11 19.99
N GLU A 71 18.63 -5.71 20.50
CA GLU A 71 18.94 -4.33 20.94
C GLU A 71 18.97 -3.36 19.76
N HIS A 72 19.32 -3.88 18.58
CA HIS A 72 19.29 -3.17 17.31
C HIS A 72 18.60 -4.06 16.27
N ARG A 73 17.56 -3.55 15.60
CA ARG A 73 16.72 -4.39 14.72
C ARG A 73 16.70 -3.95 13.28
N TRP A 74 17.12 -2.72 12.99
CA TRP A 74 17.09 -2.17 11.62
C TRP A 74 18.40 -1.43 11.31
N PRO A 75 19.43 -2.15 10.84
CA PRO A 75 20.67 -1.56 10.38
C PRO A 75 20.49 -0.76 9.08
N SER A 76 21.51 -0.01 8.67
CA SER A 76 21.53 0.68 7.37
C SER A 76 21.28 -0.28 6.22
N ALA A 77 20.86 0.26 5.06
CA ALA A 77 20.59 -0.55 3.87
C ALA A 77 21.82 -1.36 3.43
N GLU A 78 23.01 -0.74 3.48
CA GLU A 78 24.26 -1.39 3.14
C GLU A 78 24.57 -2.58 4.08
N ARG A 79 24.42 -2.37 5.39
CA ARG A 79 24.63 -3.44 6.38
C ARG A 79 23.64 -4.59 6.22
N ARG A 80 22.38 -4.29 5.87
CA ARG A 80 21.38 -5.34 5.57
C ARG A 80 21.73 -6.11 4.32
N ALA A 81 22.17 -5.43 3.25
CA ALA A 81 22.62 -6.08 2.03
C ALA A 81 23.85 -6.98 2.29
N GLY A 82 24.82 -6.50 3.08
CA GLY A 82 25.99 -7.28 3.52
C GLY A 82 25.60 -8.53 4.31
N LEU A 83 24.65 -8.41 5.25
CA LEU A 83 24.11 -9.55 6.01
C LEU A 83 23.41 -10.58 5.13
N ARG A 84 22.54 -10.13 4.20
CA ARG A 84 21.87 -11.03 3.26
C ARG A 84 22.88 -11.81 2.41
N ARG A 85 23.87 -11.13 1.85
CA ARG A 85 24.90 -11.76 1.04
C ARG A 85 25.75 -12.74 1.86
N ALA A 86 26.17 -12.35 3.05
CA ALA A 86 27.03 -13.19 3.92
C ALA A 86 26.30 -14.45 4.41
N LEU A 87 24.99 -14.40 4.58
CA LEU A 87 24.16 -15.51 5.09
C LEU A 87 23.27 -16.16 4.02
N GLY A 88 23.42 -15.78 2.75
CA GLY A 88 22.62 -16.35 1.65
C GLY A 88 21.12 -16.11 1.78
N ALA A 89 20.70 -15.03 2.47
CA ALA A 89 19.29 -14.72 2.68
C ALA A 89 18.73 -13.88 1.53
N LEU A 90 17.52 -14.22 1.08
CA LEU A 90 16.84 -13.53 -0.02
C LEU A 90 16.12 -12.25 0.45
N SER A 91 15.83 -12.14 1.74
CA SER A 91 15.11 -10.98 2.30
C SER A 91 15.58 -10.67 3.73
N ASP A 92 15.37 -9.42 4.15
CA ASP A 92 15.63 -8.95 5.51
C ASP A 92 14.78 -9.70 6.54
N SER A 93 13.55 -10.07 6.19
CA SER A 93 12.62 -10.81 7.05
C SER A 93 13.09 -12.24 7.38
N GLN A 94 13.86 -12.87 6.48
CA GLN A 94 14.49 -14.18 6.74
C GLN A 94 15.54 -14.10 7.84
N LEU A 95 16.17 -12.93 8.01
CA LEU A 95 17.14 -12.65 9.05
C LEU A 95 16.52 -12.00 10.30
N GLY A 96 15.19 -11.89 10.35
CA GLY A 96 14.50 -11.22 11.45
C GLY A 96 14.86 -9.74 11.59
N LEU A 97 15.27 -9.12 10.47
CA LEU A 97 15.49 -7.68 10.38
C LEU A 97 14.21 -7.05 9.92
N PHE A 98 13.70 -6.13 10.71
CA PHE A 98 12.48 -5.37 10.41
C PHE A 98 12.54 -4.03 11.15
N VAL A 99 11.96 -3.01 10.57
CA VAL A 99 11.61 -1.83 11.34
C VAL A 99 10.67 -2.32 12.45
N PRO A 100 10.96 -2.09 13.73
CA PRO A 100 10.04 -2.47 14.79
C PRO A 100 8.72 -1.74 14.55
N ARG A 101 7.80 -2.37 13.81
CA ARG A 101 6.41 -1.99 13.89
C ARG A 101 5.99 -2.36 15.31
N ARG A 102 5.52 -1.41 16.07
CA ARG A 102 4.84 -1.62 17.34
C ARG A 102 3.52 -2.38 17.07
N THR A 103 3.62 -3.66 16.73
CA THR A 103 2.48 -4.53 16.46
C THR A 103 2.65 -5.88 17.14
N ASP A 104 3.15 -5.86 18.40
CA ASP A 104 2.98 -6.95 19.33
C ASP A 104 2.55 -6.37 20.68
N ALA A 105 1.51 -5.53 20.65
CA ALA A 105 0.62 -5.44 21.79
C ALA A 105 -0.31 -6.66 21.70
N PRO A 106 -0.55 -7.42 22.80
CA PRO A 106 -1.58 -8.42 22.80
C PRO A 106 -2.86 -7.74 22.31
N LYS A 107 -3.67 -8.45 21.50
CA LYS A 107 -5.04 -8.02 21.20
C LYS A 107 -5.74 -7.80 22.53
N ALA A 108 -5.71 -6.58 23.04
CA ALA A 108 -6.72 -6.15 23.97
C ALA A 108 -8.02 -6.26 23.18
N ASP A 109 -9.00 -6.95 23.74
CA ASP A 109 -10.40 -6.87 23.35
C ASP A 109 -10.85 -5.41 23.48
N SER A 110 -10.43 -4.60 22.54
CA SER A 110 -10.97 -3.27 22.33
C SER A 110 -12.16 -3.46 21.44
N THR A 111 -13.33 -3.21 21.97
CA THR A 111 -14.56 -2.95 21.22
C THR A 111 -14.31 -1.72 20.33
N VAL A 112 -13.56 -1.94 19.26
CA VAL A 112 -13.38 -0.97 18.19
C VAL A 112 -14.73 -0.93 17.48
N ILE A 113 -15.42 0.20 17.51
CA ILE A 113 -16.46 0.47 16.50
C ILE A 113 -15.65 0.76 15.22
N PRO A 114 -15.58 -0.17 14.27
CA PRO A 114 -14.80 0.07 13.07
C PRO A 114 -15.49 1.19 12.31
N MET A 115 -14.74 2.19 11.88
CA MET A 115 -15.23 3.27 10.99
C MET A 115 -15.87 2.69 9.71
N VAL A 116 -15.54 1.45 9.36
CA VAL A 116 -16.12 0.63 8.30
C VAL A 116 -16.62 -0.68 8.92
N ASP A 117 -17.88 -1.05 8.70
CA ASP A 117 -18.46 -2.31 9.19
C ASP A 117 -17.88 -3.52 8.41
N VAL A 118 -16.65 -3.88 8.76
CA VAL A 118 -15.92 -5.01 8.17
C VAL A 118 -16.65 -6.34 8.35
N PRO A 119 -17.24 -6.66 9.52
CA PRO A 119 -18.04 -7.88 9.68
C PRO A 119 -19.20 -7.99 8.70
N ALA A 120 -19.96 -6.92 8.45
CA ALA A 120 -21.07 -6.93 7.50
C ALA A 120 -20.58 -7.07 6.05
N ILE A 121 -19.47 -6.40 5.69
CA ILE A 121 -18.84 -6.58 4.37
C ILE A 121 -18.36 -8.04 4.20
N ARG A 122 -17.70 -8.60 5.21
CA ARG A 122 -17.26 -10.01 5.24
C ARG A 122 -18.44 -10.95 5.01
N GLY A 123 -19.53 -10.75 5.74
CA GLY A 123 -20.75 -11.54 5.59
C GLY A 123 -21.30 -11.47 4.16
N SER A 124 -21.30 -10.29 3.54
CA SER A 124 -21.77 -10.11 2.16
C SER A 124 -20.83 -10.74 1.13
N LEU A 125 -19.51 -10.71 1.35
CA LEU A 125 -18.54 -11.42 0.51
C LEU A 125 -18.64 -12.94 0.66
N GLN A 126 -18.99 -13.45 1.83
CA GLN A 126 -19.05 -14.88 2.13
C GLN A 126 -20.45 -15.50 1.93
N ARG A 127 -21.43 -14.74 1.43
CA ARG A 127 -22.75 -15.30 1.11
C ARG A 127 -22.64 -16.50 0.16
N TYR A 128 -23.44 -17.53 0.36
CA TYR A 128 -23.49 -18.70 -0.52
C TYR A 128 -23.71 -18.33 -1.99
N VAL A 129 -24.53 -17.33 -2.24
CA VAL A 129 -24.79 -16.78 -3.59
C VAL A 129 -23.50 -16.26 -4.26
N ALA A 130 -22.59 -15.68 -3.48
CA ALA A 130 -21.30 -15.21 -3.98
C ALA A 130 -20.31 -16.36 -4.24
N ILE A 131 -20.55 -17.54 -3.62
CA ILE A 131 -19.70 -18.72 -3.73
C ILE A 131 -20.20 -19.67 -4.81
N SER A 132 -21.51 -19.91 -4.86
CA SER A 132 -22.11 -20.83 -5.83
C SER A 132 -23.56 -20.45 -6.15
N THR A 133 -23.80 -20.22 -7.43
CA THR A 133 -25.16 -19.97 -7.93
C THR A 133 -26.02 -21.22 -7.93
N VAL A 134 -25.42 -22.42 -7.98
CA VAL A 134 -26.10 -23.71 -8.00
C VAL A 134 -26.59 -24.13 -6.61
N LEU A 135 -25.79 -23.84 -5.57
CA LEU A 135 -26.09 -24.22 -4.19
C LEU A 135 -26.94 -23.19 -3.45
N ALA A 136 -27.08 -21.98 -4.01
CA ALA A 136 -27.84 -20.91 -3.38
C ALA A 136 -29.36 -21.24 -3.41
N ARG A 137 -29.96 -21.40 -2.22
CA ARG A 137 -31.39 -21.69 -2.05
C ARG A 137 -32.21 -20.46 -1.66
N GLU A 138 -31.58 -19.30 -1.47
CA GLU A 138 -32.29 -18.06 -1.11
C GLU A 138 -33.20 -17.62 -2.27
N PRO A 139 -34.47 -17.31 -1.99
CA PRO A 139 -35.35 -16.77 -3.00
C PRO A 139 -34.83 -15.41 -3.45
N LEU A 140 -34.84 -15.14 -4.76
CA LEU A 140 -34.53 -13.84 -5.32
C LEU A 140 -35.60 -12.86 -4.87
N LYS A 141 -35.18 -11.74 -4.25
CA LYS A 141 -36.00 -10.53 -4.20
C LYS A 141 -36.04 -9.94 -5.60
N GLU A 142 -37.06 -9.15 -5.92
CA GLU A 142 -37.09 -8.41 -7.18
C GLU A 142 -35.74 -7.70 -7.38
N PRO A 143 -35.02 -8.01 -8.45
CA PRO A 143 -33.69 -7.43 -8.68
C PRO A 143 -33.83 -5.94 -8.97
N ALA A 144 -32.91 -5.14 -8.43
CA ALA A 144 -32.76 -3.75 -8.86
C ALA A 144 -32.45 -3.72 -10.36
N SER A 145 -32.86 -2.66 -11.06
CA SER A 145 -32.52 -2.51 -12.46
C SER A 145 -30.98 -2.29 -12.62
N ALA A 146 -30.42 -2.68 -13.76
CA ALA A 146 -29.02 -2.39 -14.07
C ALA A 146 -28.71 -0.88 -14.05
N VAL A 147 -29.68 -0.04 -14.42
CA VAL A 147 -29.56 1.43 -14.38
C VAL A 147 -29.44 1.92 -12.93
N ASP A 148 -30.30 1.43 -12.03
CA ASP A 148 -30.24 1.81 -10.62
C ASP A 148 -28.95 1.33 -9.96
N LEU A 149 -28.51 0.11 -10.26
CA LEU A 149 -27.26 -0.41 -9.76
C LEU A 149 -26.07 0.43 -10.27
N ARG A 150 -26.08 0.84 -11.54
CA ARG A 150 -25.05 1.73 -12.09
C ARG A 150 -24.95 3.03 -11.31
N ALA A 151 -26.08 3.70 -11.07
CA ALA A 151 -26.11 4.93 -10.27
C ALA A 151 -25.56 4.73 -8.84
N ARG A 152 -25.87 3.58 -8.22
CA ARG A 152 -25.31 3.23 -6.90
C ARG A 152 -23.80 2.99 -6.95
N VAL A 153 -23.28 2.34 -7.99
CA VAL A 153 -21.83 2.14 -8.21
C VAL A 153 -21.11 3.47 -8.38
N ASP A 154 -21.65 4.37 -9.20
CA ASP A 154 -21.10 5.71 -9.42
C ASP A 154 -21.09 6.54 -8.13
N SER A 155 -22.16 6.44 -7.33
CA SER A 155 -22.25 7.05 -6.00
C SER A 155 -21.21 6.45 -5.02
N ALA A 156 -20.95 5.15 -5.08
CA ALA A 156 -19.96 4.49 -4.23
C ALA A 156 -18.53 4.98 -4.56
N TRP A 157 -18.18 5.03 -5.85
CA TRP A 157 -16.90 5.57 -6.29
C TRP A 157 -16.72 7.06 -5.94
N THR A 158 -17.79 7.85 -6.11
CA THR A 158 -17.80 9.26 -5.70
C THR A 158 -17.54 9.40 -4.19
N SER A 159 -18.15 8.55 -3.36
CA SER A 159 -17.92 8.54 -1.91
C SER A 159 -16.49 8.13 -1.56
N PHE A 160 -15.94 7.14 -2.28
CA PHE A 160 -14.53 6.75 -2.14
C PHE A 160 -13.60 7.93 -2.44
N GLN A 161 -13.81 8.61 -3.58
CA GLN A 161 -12.97 9.75 -3.99
C GLN A 161 -13.14 10.99 -3.12
N ARG A 162 -14.27 11.12 -2.40
CA ARG A 162 -14.42 12.15 -1.36
C ARG A 162 -13.68 11.82 -0.07
N GLY A 163 -13.12 10.61 0.06
CA GLY A 163 -12.51 10.13 1.30
C GLY A 163 -13.54 9.85 2.40
N SER A 164 -14.80 9.52 2.04
CA SER A 164 -15.90 9.25 2.99
C SER A 164 -16.04 7.74 3.22
N TYR A 165 -14.99 7.10 3.77
CA TYR A 165 -14.92 5.63 3.87
C TYR A 165 -15.88 5.05 4.88
N THR A 166 -16.15 5.76 5.97
CA THR A 166 -17.15 5.37 6.98
C THR A 166 -18.54 5.27 6.36
N ALA A 167 -18.99 6.32 5.65
CA ALA A 167 -20.29 6.34 5.00
C ALA A 167 -20.38 5.33 3.83
N LEU A 168 -19.29 5.13 3.11
CA LEU A 168 -19.22 4.11 2.05
C LEU A 168 -19.30 2.70 2.65
N GLY A 169 -18.54 2.42 3.70
CA GLY A 169 -18.50 1.11 4.36
C GLY A 169 -19.86 0.65 4.85
N ALA A 170 -20.69 1.56 5.37
CA ALA A 170 -22.06 1.26 5.79
C ALA A 170 -22.99 0.84 4.63
N ARG A 171 -22.69 1.26 3.39
CA ARG A 171 -23.51 0.95 2.20
C ARG A 171 -22.99 -0.23 1.38
N LEU A 172 -21.72 -0.60 1.53
CA LEU A 172 -21.10 -1.69 0.76
C LEU A 172 -21.80 -3.05 0.94
N PRO A 173 -22.26 -3.47 2.15
CA PRO A 173 -22.96 -4.74 2.31
C PRO A 173 -24.22 -4.85 1.48
N ASP A 174 -25.05 -3.79 1.45
CA ASP A 174 -26.27 -3.77 0.64
C ASP A 174 -25.95 -3.68 -0.85
N LEU A 175 -24.97 -2.88 -1.25
CA LEU A 175 -24.53 -2.76 -2.64
C LEU A 175 -24.02 -4.09 -3.19
N LEU A 176 -23.22 -4.82 -2.42
CA LEU A 176 -22.74 -6.16 -2.76
C LEU A 176 -23.90 -7.13 -2.95
N ARG A 177 -24.86 -7.12 -1.99
CA ARG A 177 -26.02 -7.99 -2.07
C ARG A 177 -26.86 -7.72 -3.32
N VAL A 178 -27.19 -6.45 -3.60
CA VAL A 178 -28.00 -6.06 -4.76
C VAL A 178 -27.31 -6.43 -6.07
N ALA A 179 -25.98 -6.21 -6.17
CA ALA A 179 -25.24 -6.54 -7.38
C ALA A 179 -25.12 -8.06 -7.61
N GLN A 180 -24.93 -8.84 -6.54
CA GLN A 180 -24.91 -10.31 -6.61
C GLN A 180 -26.27 -10.86 -7.02
N ASP A 181 -27.36 -10.32 -6.48
CA ASP A 181 -28.72 -10.75 -6.79
C ASP A 181 -29.09 -10.40 -8.23
N LEU A 182 -28.71 -9.21 -8.74
CA LEU A 182 -28.89 -8.85 -10.15
C LEU A 182 -28.13 -9.80 -11.07
N HIS A 183 -26.84 -10.04 -10.80
CA HIS A 183 -26.01 -10.93 -11.64
C HIS A 183 -26.56 -12.35 -11.70
N ARG A 184 -27.17 -12.84 -10.61
CA ARG A 184 -27.80 -14.16 -10.55
C ARG A 184 -29.13 -14.25 -11.30
N SER A 185 -29.93 -13.18 -11.27
CA SER A 185 -31.29 -13.15 -11.86
C SER A 185 -31.30 -12.78 -13.34
N THR A 186 -30.18 -12.31 -13.86
CA THR A 186 -30.12 -11.71 -15.21
C THR A 186 -30.07 -12.78 -16.30
N ASP A 187 -30.83 -12.54 -17.38
CA ASP A 187 -30.83 -13.35 -18.59
C ASP A 187 -29.48 -13.28 -19.31
N LEU A 188 -29.26 -14.23 -20.24
CA LEU A 188 -28.01 -14.38 -20.97
C LEU A 188 -27.62 -13.07 -21.70
N ASP A 189 -28.58 -12.37 -22.28
CA ASP A 189 -28.33 -11.15 -23.06
C ASP A 189 -27.82 -9.96 -22.22
N GLN A 190 -28.20 -9.90 -20.95
CA GLN A 190 -27.76 -8.84 -20.04
C GLN A 190 -26.65 -9.27 -19.08
N ARG A 191 -26.20 -10.51 -19.18
CA ARG A 191 -25.22 -11.11 -18.25
C ARG A 191 -23.89 -10.35 -18.21
N HIS A 192 -23.40 -9.90 -19.37
CA HIS A 192 -22.16 -9.12 -19.45
C HIS A 192 -22.30 -7.77 -18.71
N THR A 193 -23.44 -7.10 -18.85
CA THR A 193 -23.72 -5.84 -18.12
C THR A 193 -23.76 -6.07 -16.62
N ALA A 194 -24.47 -7.10 -16.16
CA ALA A 194 -24.57 -7.44 -14.74
C ALA A 194 -23.21 -7.87 -14.16
N ALA A 195 -22.41 -8.67 -14.90
CA ALA A 195 -21.06 -9.06 -14.52
C ALA A 195 -20.14 -7.83 -14.39
N GLY A 196 -20.22 -6.89 -15.35
CA GLY A 196 -19.46 -5.64 -15.33
C GLY A 196 -19.77 -4.79 -14.11
N LEU A 197 -21.06 -4.61 -13.79
CA LEU A 197 -21.48 -3.86 -12.60
C LEU A 197 -21.05 -4.52 -11.31
N LEU A 198 -21.17 -5.84 -11.18
CA LEU A 198 -20.72 -6.58 -10.01
C LEU A 198 -19.20 -6.52 -9.87
N SER A 199 -18.44 -6.60 -10.98
CA SER A 199 -17.00 -6.37 -11.00
C SER A 199 -16.64 -5.01 -10.41
N MET A 200 -17.33 -3.94 -10.82
CA MET A 200 -17.09 -2.59 -10.31
C MET A 200 -17.41 -2.46 -8.82
N VAL A 201 -18.44 -3.16 -8.33
CA VAL A 201 -18.76 -3.23 -6.89
C VAL A 201 -17.65 -3.91 -6.12
N TYR A 202 -17.14 -5.04 -6.62
CA TYR A 202 -16.00 -5.70 -5.99
C TYR A 202 -14.73 -4.84 -6.00
N GLN A 203 -14.47 -4.08 -7.06
CA GLN A 203 -13.32 -3.18 -7.15
C GLN A 203 -13.39 -2.04 -6.13
N VAL A 204 -14.54 -1.38 -5.96
CA VAL A 204 -14.69 -0.32 -4.93
C VAL A 204 -14.64 -0.90 -3.53
N THR A 205 -15.15 -2.12 -3.33
CA THR A 205 -15.06 -2.86 -2.06
C THR A 205 -13.60 -3.17 -1.73
N ALA A 206 -12.82 -3.73 -2.67
CA ALA A 206 -11.41 -4.00 -2.50
C ALA A 206 -10.62 -2.73 -2.15
N SER A 207 -10.87 -1.64 -2.91
CA SER A 207 -10.22 -0.35 -2.67
C SER A 207 -10.50 0.20 -1.27
N SER A 208 -11.74 0.06 -0.78
CA SER A 208 -12.13 0.50 0.57
C SER A 208 -11.51 -0.36 1.66
N LEU A 209 -11.45 -1.67 1.47
CA LEU A 209 -10.87 -2.61 2.44
C LEU A 209 -9.36 -2.42 2.59
N TRP A 210 -8.62 -2.08 1.52
CA TRP A 210 -7.20 -1.74 1.64
C TRP A 210 -6.96 -0.48 2.48
N LYS A 211 -7.86 0.50 2.43
CA LYS A 211 -7.74 1.71 3.26
C LYS A 211 -7.80 1.38 4.76
N VAL A 212 -8.54 0.33 5.13
CA VAL A 212 -8.74 -0.08 6.54
C VAL A 212 -7.95 -1.33 6.94
N ARG A 213 -6.95 -1.74 6.15
CA ARG A 213 -6.04 -2.87 6.41
C ARG A 213 -6.68 -4.27 6.39
N GLU A 214 -7.83 -4.43 5.78
CA GLU A 214 -8.46 -5.74 5.61
C GLU A 214 -7.96 -6.43 4.32
N GLY A 215 -6.66 -6.74 4.29
CA GLY A 215 -5.95 -7.23 3.10
C GLY A 215 -6.54 -8.52 2.52
N ASP A 216 -6.89 -9.50 3.35
CA ASP A 216 -7.44 -10.78 2.90
C ASP A 216 -8.81 -10.62 2.23
N LEU A 217 -9.67 -9.78 2.81
CA LEU A 217 -10.99 -9.49 2.23
C LEU A 217 -10.86 -8.61 0.97
N ALA A 218 -9.92 -7.67 0.97
CA ALA A 218 -9.63 -6.85 -0.19
C ALA A 218 -9.13 -7.71 -1.36
N TRP A 219 -8.25 -8.67 -1.08
CA TRP A 219 -7.78 -9.64 -2.06
C TRP A 219 -8.93 -10.46 -2.65
N LEU A 220 -9.79 -11.03 -1.79
CA LEU A 220 -10.96 -11.81 -2.22
C LEU A 220 -11.89 -10.99 -3.14
N ALA A 221 -12.11 -9.71 -2.80
CA ALA A 221 -12.94 -8.83 -3.63
C ALA A 221 -12.24 -8.50 -4.96
N ALA A 222 -10.93 -8.22 -4.95
CA ALA A 222 -10.17 -7.90 -6.15
C ALA A 222 -10.14 -9.08 -7.14
N GLU A 223 -9.87 -10.28 -6.66
CA GLU A 223 -9.83 -11.50 -7.47
C GLU A 223 -11.20 -11.80 -8.11
N ARG A 224 -12.30 -11.74 -7.34
CA ARG A 224 -13.64 -11.87 -7.89
C ARG A 224 -14.00 -10.79 -8.90
N GLY A 225 -13.56 -9.55 -8.63
CA GLY A 225 -13.74 -8.43 -9.55
C GLY A 225 -13.07 -8.68 -10.89
N LEU A 226 -11.86 -9.24 -10.90
CA LEU A 226 -11.14 -9.58 -12.13
C LEU A 226 -11.83 -10.72 -12.88
N ALA A 227 -12.17 -11.81 -12.21
CA ALA A 227 -12.87 -12.95 -12.83
C ALA A 227 -14.18 -12.55 -13.52
N LEU A 228 -14.93 -11.59 -12.96
CA LEU A 228 -16.13 -11.04 -13.59
C LEU A 228 -15.82 -10.07 -14.72
N ALA A 229 -14.76 -9.27 -14.60
CA ALA A 229 -14.34 -8.37 -15.67
C ALA A 229 -13.97 -9.15 -16.92
N GLU A 230 -13.26 -10.26 -16.77
CA GLU A 230 -12.87 -11.15 -17.88
C GLU A 230 -14.11 -11.72 -18.61
N GLN A 231 -15.20 -12.02 -17.91
CA GLN A 231 -16.45 -12.47 -18.52
C GLN A 231 -17.09 -11.41 -19.43
N THR A 232 -16.79 -10.14 -19.22
CA THR A 232 -17.36 -9.04 -20.05
C THR A 232 -16.63 -8.87 -21.38
N GLY A 233 -15.38 -9.29 -21.47
CA GLY A 233 -14.52 -9.00 -22.61
C GLY A 233 -14.13 -7.51 -22.75
N ASP A 234 -14.57 -6.61 -21.83
CA ASP A 234 -14.18 -5.18 -21.84
C ASP A 234 -12.71 -5.04 -21.41
N PRO A 235 -11.80 -4.67 -22.34
CA PRO A 235 -10.38 -4.58 -22.05
C PRO A 235 -10.05 -3.56 -20.95
N LEU A 236 -10.84 -2.49 -20.84
CA LEU A 236 -10.63 -1.46 -19.83
C LEU A 236 -11.13 -1.88 -18.45
N LEU A 237 -12.23 -2.64 -18.39
CA LEU A 237 -12.70 -3.17 -17.11
C LEU A 237 -11.76 -4.24 -16.56
N ILE A 238 -11.23 -5.10 -17.45
CA ILE A 238 -10.22 -6.11 -17.10
C ILE A 238 -8.97 -5.42 -16.54
N SER A 239 -8.48 -4.37 -17.22
CA SER A 239 -7.29 -3.63 -16.78
C SER A 239 -7.49 -2.94 -15.43
N ASP A 240 -8.65 -2.31 -15.22
CA ASP A 240 -8.95 -1.67 -13.93
C ASP A 240 -9.02 -2.70 -12.80
N ALA A 241 -9.59 -3.89 -13.03
CA ALA A 241 -9.64 -4.97 -12.07
C ALA A 241 -8.25 -5.60 -11.83
N ALA A 242 -7.46 -5.86 -12.88
CA ALA A 242 -6.09 -6.38 -12.80
C ALA A 242 -5.19 -5.47 -11.96
N ARG A 243 -5.34 -4.16 -12.09
CA ARG A 243 -4.64 -3.17 -11.27
C ARG A 243 -4.95 -3.33 -9.77
N ARG A 244 -6.18 -3.69 -9.39
CA ARG A 244 -6.53 -3.98 -7.99
C ARG A 244 -5.86 -5.27 -7.51
N VAL A 245 -5.82 -6.29 -8.34
CA VAL A 245 -5.11 -7.55 -8.03
C VAL A 245 -3.60 -7.30 -7.86
N ALA A 246 -2.98 -6.53 -8.75
CA ALA A 246 -1.57 -6.14 -8.63
C ALA A 246 -1.28 -5.40 -7.32
N GLN A 247 -2.15 -4.48 -6.92
CA GLN A 247 -2.04 -3.81 -5.62
C GLN A 247 -2.11 -4.81 -4.45
N GLY A 248 -3.01 -5.78 -4.51
CA GLY A 248 -3.13 -6.85 -3.52
C GLY A 248 -1.88 -7.73 -3.44
N LEU A 249 -1.33 -8.16 -4.57
CA LEU A 249 -0.07 -8.91 -4.65
C LEU A 249 1.07 -8.15 -3.96
N ALA A 250 1.20 -6.85 -4.25
CA ALA A 250 2.24 -6.02 -3.65
C ALA A 250 2.08 -5.89 -2.12
N VAL A 251 0.85 -5.69 -1.63
CA VAL A 251 0.55 -5.62 -0.19
C VAL A 251 0.85 -6.95 0.51
N ASN A 252 0.61 -8.07 -0.17
CA ASN A 252 0.87 -9.43 0.34
C ASN A 252 2.35 -9.85 0.18
N GLY A 253 3.26 -8.92 -0.14
CA GLY A 253 4.70 -9.18 -0.21
C GLY A 253 5.15 -9.88 -1.49
N GLN A 254 4.37 -9.80 -2.56
CA GLN A 254 4.65 -10.39 -3.87
C GLN A 254 4.87 -9.30 -4.95
N PRO A 255 5.80 -8.34 -4.76
CA PRO A 255 5.96 -7.21 -5.67
C PRO A 255 6.38 -7.63 -7.09
N ARG A 256 7.15 -8.71 -7.25
CA ARG A 256 7.54 -9.22 -8.57
C ARG A 256 6.33 -9.67 -9.36
N GLN A 257 5.46 -10.50 -8.76
CA GLN A 257 4.24 -10.97 -9.42
C GLN A 257 3.29 -9.81 -9.75
N ALA A 258 3.22 -8.81 -8.88
CA ALA A 258 2.45 -7.59 -9.14
C ALA A 258 2.98 -6.83 -10.37
N LEU A 259 4.29 -6.66 -10.48
CA LEU A 259 4.93 -6.00 -11.62
C LEU A 259 4.79 -6.82 -12.91
N ASP A 260 4.90 -8.14 -12.83
CA ASP A 260 4.72 -9.04 -13.99
C ASP A 260 3.27 -8.96 -14.50
N LEU A 261 2.27 -8.95 -13.61
CA LEU A 261 0.87 -8.76 -13.98
C LEU A 261 0.63 -7.39 -14.66
N LEU A 262 1.19 -6.31 -14.09
CA LEU A 262 1.06 -4.99 -14.69
C LEU A 262 1.74 -4.91 -16.06
N ARG A 263 2.91 -5.54 -16.24
CA ARG A 263 3.61 -5.59 -17.52
C ARG A 263 2.80 -6.34 -18.56
N ALA A 264 2.28 -7.51 -18.21
CA ALA A 264 1.41 -8.28 -19.10
C ALA A 264 0.16 -7.48 -19.54
N ASP A 265 -0.41 -6.67 -18.65
CA ASP A 265 -1.56 -5.83 -18.98
C ASP A 265 -1.16 -4.62 -19.85
N VAL A 266 0.02 -4.05 -19.63
CA VAL A 266 0.62 -3.02 -20.51
C VAL A 266 0.79 -3.58 -21.90
N ASP A 267 1.42 -4.74 -22.06
CA ASP A 267 1.66 -5.39 -23.36
C ASP A 267 0.35 -5.73 -24.09
N ARG A 268 -0.68 -6.14 -23.34
CA ARG A 268 -2.03 -6.42 -23.86
C ARG A 268 -2.73 -5.19 -24.40
N LEU A 269 -2.56 -4.03 -23.74
CA LEU A 269 -3.20 -2.77 -24.14
C LEU A 269 -2.39 -1.99 -25.19
N GLU A 270 -1.09 -2.20 -25.32
CA GLU A 270 -0.21 -1.42 -26.19
C GLU A 270 -0.70 -1.30 -27.64
N PRO A 271 -1.20 -2.38 -28.28
CA PRO A 271 -1.68 -2.31 -29.69
C PRO A 271 -2.85 -1.31 -29.89
N GLY A 272 -3.66 -1.07 -28.86
CA GLY A 272 -4.80 -0.16 -28.89
C GLY A 272 -4.45 1.31 -28.76
N LEU A 273 -3.20 1.65 -28.44
CA LEU A 273 -2.78 3.02 -28.16
C LEU A 273 -2.96 3.97 -29.34
N GLY A 274 -2.84 3.47 -30.58
CA GLY A 274 -2.96 4.31 -31.77
C GLY A 274 -4.25 5.11 -31.83
N THR A 275 -5.36 4.50 -31.46
CA THR A 275 -6.72 5.06 -31.45
C THR A 275 -7.26 5.35 -30.06
N ALA A 276 -6.40 5.32 -29.03
CA ALA A 276 -6.79 5.43 -27.63
C ALA A 276 -7.44 6.77 -27.29
N GLY A 277 -8.67 6.72 -26.78
CA GLY A 277 -9.34 7.86 -26.17
C GLY A 277 -8.90 8.09 -24.72
N PRO A 278 -9.43 9.16 -24.07
CA PRO A 278 -9.00 9.56 -22.73
C PRO A 278 -9.11 8.46 -21.66
N ALA A 279 -10.18 7.69 -21.65
CA ALA A 279 -10.37 6.60 -20.69
C ALA A 279 -9.30 5.49 -20.84
N TYR A 280 -8.94 5.17 -22.07
CA TYR A 280 -7.88 4.20 -22.36
C TYR A 280 -6.53 4.69 -21.88
N LEU A 281 -6.15 5.93 -22.26
CA LEU A 281 -4.88 6.53 -21.83
C LEU A 281 -4.81 6.66 -20.31
N SER A 282 -5.92 6.99 -19.66
CA SER A 282 -5.97 7.11 -18.20
C SER A 282 -5.71 5.79 -17.49
N LEU A 283 -6.34 4.70 -17.93
CA LEU A 283 -6.08 3.38 -17.36
C LEU A 283 -4.68 2.87 -17.67
N TYR A 284 -4.26 2.99 -18.93
CA TYR A 284 -2.92 2.58 -19.35
C TYR A 284 -1.83 3.30 -18.56
N GLY A 285 -1.97 4.64 -18.39
CA GLY A 285 -1.03 5.42 -17.59
C GLY A 285 -1.02 5.04 -16.12
N MET A 286 -2.18 4.68 -15.55
CA MET A 286 -2.27 4.23 -14.15
C MET A 286 -1.56 2.90 -13.88
N LEU A 287 -1.38 2.03 -14.87
CA LEU A 287 -0.57 0.82 -14.71
C LEU A 287 0.87 1.19 -14.39
N PHE A 288 1.42 2.16 -15.12
CA PHE A 288 2.78 2.64 -14.89
C PHE A 288 2.94 3.33 -13.54
N LEU A 289 1.98 4.19 -13.14
CA LEU A 289 2.08 4.86 -11.84
C LEU A 289 2.04 3.86 -10.67
N LEU A 290 1.18 2.86 -10.75
CA LEU A 290 1.15 1.78 -9.75
C LEU A 290 2.43 0.97 -9.77
N GLY A 291 2.95 0.61 -10.95
CA GLY A 291 4.21 -0.12 -11.11
C GLY A 291 5.39 0.62 -10.48
N GLY A 292 5.48 1.94 -10.70
CA GLY A 292 6.50 2.78 -10.09
C GLY A 292 6.47 2.77 -8.55
N VAL A 293 5.28 2.87 -7.96
CA VAL A 293 5.13 2.79 -6.49
C VAL A 293 5.48 1.39 -5.96
N ILE A 294 5.08 0.32 -6.67
CA ILE A 294 5.41 -1.06 -6.28
C ILE A 294 6.92 -1.29 -6.34
N ALA A 295 7.59 -0.83 -7.41
CA ALA A 295 9.04 -0.93 -7.57
C ALA A 295 9.78 -0.16 -6.46
N ALA A 296 9.32 1.06 -6.13
CA ALA A 296 9.89 1.85 -5.04
C ALA A 296 9.77 1.13 -3.67
N ARG A 297 8.63 0.52 -3.37
CA ARG A 297 8.45 -0.31 -2.16
C ARG A 297 9.31 -1.56 -2.13
N ALA A 298 9.67 -2.07 -3.30
CA ALA A 298 10.64 -3.15 -3.46
C ALA A 298 12.10 -2.67 -3.42
N GLU A 299 12.33 -1.38 -3.13
CA GLU A 299 13.65 -0.73 -3.05
C GLU A 299 14.39 -0.69 -4.42
N ASP A 300 13.69 -0.82 -5.53
CA ASP A 300 14.23 -0.69 -6.89
C ASP A 300 13.95 0.72 -7.46
N SER A 301 14.87 1.64 -7.18
CA SER A 301 14.75 3.04 -7.60
C SER A 301 14.85 3.23 -9.12
N THR A 302 15.64 2.39 -9.80
CA THR A 302 15.80 2.44 -11.25
C THR A 302 14.49 2.05 -11.93
N LEU A 303 13.95 0.90 -11.56
CA LEU A 303 12.69 0.42 -12.11
C LEU A 303 11.54 1.39 -11.78
N ALA A 304 11.49 1.93 -10.55
CA ALA A 304 10.50 2.93 -10.16
C ALA A 304 10.55 4.16 -11.07
N SER A 305 11.77 4.66 -11.36
CA SER A 305 11.98 5.82 -12.26
C SER A 305 11.54 5.51 -13.69
N ASP A 306 11.84 4.31 -14.20
CA ASP A 306 11.46 3.90 -15.55
C ASP A 306 9.94 3.84 -15.72
N TRP A 307 9.25 3.21 -14.78
CA TRP A 307 7.79 3.17 -14.77
C TRP A 307 7.18 4.58 -14.70
N HIS A 308 7.67 5.45 -13.83
CA HIS A 308 7.17 6.83 -13.73
C HIS A 308 7.40 7.64 -15.01
N ARG A 309 8.54 7.44 -15.69
CA ARG A 309 8.84 8.13 -16.96
C ARG A 309 7.82 7.75 -18.03
N GLU A 310 7.46 6.49 -18.15
CA GLU A 310 6.41 6.04 -19.07
C GLU A 310 5.04 6.61 -18.69
N GLY A 311 4.67 6.58 -17.40
CA GLY A 311 3.45 7.22 -16.91
C GLY A 311 3.38 8.71 -17.26
N ALA A 312 4.49 9.44 -17.11
CA ALA A 312 4.58 10.86 -17.47
C ALA A 312 4.42 11.08 -18.99
N ARG A 313 4.99 10.19 -19.83
CA ARG A 313 4.81 10.24 -21.29
C ARG A 313 3.34 10.08 -21.69
N ILE A 314 2.62 9.16 -21.05
CA ILE A 314 1.19 8.96 -21.31
C ILE A 314 0.36 10.15 -20.81
N ALA A 315 0.69 10.73 -19.64
CA ALA A 315 0.03 11.91 -19.12
C ALA A 315 0.23 13.14 -20.03
N SER A 316 1.44 13.32 -20.59
CA SER A 316 1.70 14.36 -21.57
C SER A 316 0.88 14.17 -22.85
N ARG A 317 0.69 12.93 -23.30
CA ARG A 317 -0.18 12.63 -24.44
C ARG A 317 -1.66 12.90 -24.14
N LEU A 318 -2.11 12.63 -22.90
CA LEU A 318 -3.47 12.95 -22.46
C LEU A 318 -3.72 14.45 -22.38
N GLY A 319 -2.69 15.24 -22.01
CA GLY A 319 -2.64 16.69 -22.07
C GLY A 319 -3.33 17.42 -20.93
N ALA A 320 -4.10 16.74 -20.07
CA ALA A 320 -4.81 17.35 -18.94
C ALA A 320 -5.10 16.33 -17.84
N ASP A 321 -5.32 16.82 -16.62
CA ASP A 321 -5.86 15.99 -15.53
C ASP A 321 -7.31 15.60 -15.82
N ARG A 322 -7.61 14.30 -15.74
CA ARG A 322 -8.92 13.74 -16.01
C ARG A 322 -9.31 12.69 -14.98
N ASN A 323 -10.60 12.53 -14.77
CA ASN A 323 -11.09 11.51 -13.82
C ASN A 323 -11.85 10.38 -14.55
N GLU A 324 -11.36 9.98 -15.70
CA GLU A 324 -11.91 8.86 -16.46
C GLU A 324 -11.85 7.58 -15.62
N ARG A 325 -12.98 6.88 -15.52
CA ARG A 325 -13.09 5.62 -14.76
C ARG A 325 -12.53 5.73 -13.32
N TRP A 326 -12.70 6.88 -12.67
CA TRP A 326 -12.22 7.20 -11.30
C TRP A 326 -10.71 7.04 -11.09
N THR A 327 -9.93 7.15 -12.16
CA THR A 327 -8.47 7.03 -12.09
C THR A 327 -7.79 8.28 -11.56
N ALA A 328 -8.39 9.44 -11.77
CA ALA A 328 -7.78 10.76 -11.54
C ALA A 328 -6.41 10.90 -12.26
N PHE A 329 -6.26 10.27 -13.43
CA PHE A 329 -4.99 10.25 -14.16
C PHE A 329 -4.74 11.55 -14.91
N GLY A 330 -3.49 12.01 -14.87
CA GLY A 330 -3.00 13.18 -15.59
C GLY A 330 -1.67 13.65 -15.04
N PRO A 331 -1.15 14.79 -15.53
CA PRO A 331 0.15 15.33 -15.13
C PRO A 331 0.30 15.51 -13.62
N THR A 332 -0.73 16.02 -12.94
CA THR A 332 -0.67 16.21 -11.49
C THR A 332 -0.56 14.88 -10.75
N ASN A 333 -1.34 13.85 -11.14
CA ASN A 333 -1.28 12.56 -10.47
C ASN A 333 0.05 11.81 -10.70
N VAL A 334 0.75 12.09 -11.79
CA VAL A 334 2.14 11.61 -12.00
C VAL A 334 3.07 12.17 -10.93
N VAL A 335 2.98 13.47 -10.62
CA VAL A 335 3.76 14.10 -9.55
C VAL A 335 3.48 13.45 -8.21
N LEU A 336 2.20 13.22 -7.88
CA LEU A 336 1.80 12.59 -6.63
C LEU A 336 2.40 11.19 -6.45
N HIS A 337 2.36 10.37 -7.49
CA HIS A 337 2.93 9.03 -7.46
C HIS A 337 4.46 9.03 -7.39
N ARG A 338 5.11 10.01 -8.04
CA ARG A 338 6.56 10.22 -7.92
C ARG A 338 6.95 10.56 -6.48
N VAL A 339 6.22 11.49 -5.84
CA VAL A 339 6.45 11.83 -4.42
C VAL A 339 6.24 10.61 -3.52
N ALA A 340 5.16 9.85 -3.71
CA ALA A 340 4.91 8.63 -2.95
C ALA A 340 6.05 7.60 -3.11
N ALA A 341 6.57 7.42 -4.32
CA ALA A 341 7.68 6.52 -4.59
C ALA A 341 8.98 6.99 -3.92
N LEU A 342 9.32 8.29 -3.99
CA LEU A 342 10.50 8.86 -3.35
C LEU A 342 10.43 8.71 -1.82
N VAL A 343 9.26 8.95 -1.22
CA VAL A 343 9.04 8.71 0.21
C VAL A 343 9.20 7.24 0.58
N ASP A 344 8.69 6.33 -0.23
CA ASP A 344 8.86 4.88 0.01
C ASP A 344 10.33 4.44 -0.17
N LEU A 345 11.11 5.12 -1.02
CA LEU A 345 12.58 4.99 -1.15
C LEU A 345 13.37 5.71 -0.05
N GLN A 346 12.70 6.36 0.91
CA GLN A 346 13.30 7.10 2.02
C GLN A 346 14.10 8.35 1.59
N ASP A 347 13.81 8.91 0.42
CA ASP A 347 14.40 10.15 -0.09
C ASP A 347 13.47 11.33 0.16
N GLY A 348 13.54 11.87 1.38
CA GLY A 348 12.69 12.98 1.80
C GLY A 348 13.01 14.30 1.09
N ASP A 349 14.28 14.54 0.73
CA ASP A 349 14.69 15.75 0.03
C ASP A 349 14.15 15.76 -1.39
N ALA A 350 14.41 14.71 -2.16
CA ALA A 350 13.87 14.58 -3.51
C ALA A 350 12.34 14.57 -3.55
N ALA A 351 11.68 14.02 -2.52
CA ALA A 351 10.22 14.03 -2.42
C ALA A 351 9.64 15.44 -2.24
N VAL A 352 10.26 16.26 -1.38
CA VAL A 352 9.85 17.68 -1.20
C VAL A 352 10.09 18.48 -2.46
N ASP A 353 11.25 18.30 -3.11
CA ASP A 353 11.56 18.96 -4.37
C ASP A 353 10.56 18.58 -5.47
N ALA A 354 10.26 17.29 -5.62
CA ALA A 354 9.28 16.82 -6.59
C ALA A 354 7.85 17.33 -6.31
N ALA A 355 7.49 17.55 -5.05
CA ALA A 355 6.18 18.07 -4.68
C ALA A 355 5.93 19.50 -5.19
N ALA A 356 6.98 20.29 -5.43
CA ALA A 356 6.87 21.63 -5.99
C ALA A 356 6.32 21.65 -7.43
N ASP A 357 6.40 20.52 -8.16
CA ASP A 357 5.83 20.39 -9.50
C ASP A 357 4.28 20.28 -9.47
N ALA A 358 3.66 20.03 -8.31
CA ALA A 358 2.21 19.97 -8.15
C ALA A 358 1.62 21.40 -8.05
N THR A 359 0.94 21.84 -9.11
CA THR A 359 0.34 23.18 -9.13
C THR A 359 -0.92 23.25 -8.27
N PRO A 360 -1.24 24.40 -7.64
CA PRO A 360 -2.50 24.58 -6.89
C PRO A 360 -3.74 24.28 -7.74
N HIS A 361 -3.72 24.65 -9.01
CA HIS A 361 -4.82 24.36 -9.95
C HIS A 361 -4.97 22.83 -10.15
N GLY A 362 -3.88 22.12 -10.42
CA GLY A 362 -3.90 20.67 -10.59
C GLY A 362 -4.40 19.96 -9.33
N LEU A 363 -3.94 20.37 -8.16
CA LEU A 363 -4.39 19.81 -6.88
C LEU A 363 -5.90 20.04 -6.64
N ALA A 364 -6.44 21.19 -7.03
CA ALA A 364 -7.87 21.49 -6.90
C ALA A 364 -8.74 20.63 -7.83
N MET A 365 -8.19 20.13 -8.94
CA MET A 365 -8.89 19.23 -9.86
C MET A 365 -8.93 17.77 -9.39
N LEU A 366 -8.09 17.41 -8.43
CA LEU A 366 -8.02 16.03 -7.93
C LEU A 366 -9.17 15.70 -6.97
N PRO A 367 -9.57 14.43 -6.89
CA PRO A 367 -10.40 13.94 -5.81
C PRO A 367 -9.79 14.24 -4.43
N ARG A 368 -10.64 14.58 -3.45
CA ARG A 368 -10.20 14.94 -2.08
C ARG A 368 -9.34 13.84 -1.44
N GLU A 369 -9.71 12.59 -1.65
CA GLU A 369 -8.93 11.42 -1.20
C GLU A 369 -7.50 11.46 -1.76
N ARG A 370 -7.34 11.76 -3.03
CA ARG A 370 -6.04 11.79 -3.70
C ARG A 370 -5.20 12.95 -3.20
N HIS A 371 -5.80 14.13 -3.04
CA HIS A 371 -5.12 15.31 -2.50
C HIS A 371 -4.67 15.09 -1.04
N ALA A 372 -5.56 14.56 -0.18
CA ALA A 372 -5.19 14.26 1.21
C ALA A 372 -4.09 13.18 1.30
N ALA A 373 -4.16 12.14 0.46
CA ALA A 373 -3.11 11.11 0.37
C ALA A 373 -1.74 11.71 0.02
N PHE A 374 -1.71 12.64 -0.93
CA PHE A 374 -0.50 13.37 -1.30
C PHE A 374 0.08 14.18 -0.13
N LEU A 375 -0.77 14.92 0.58
CA LEU A 375 -0.31 15.66 1.77
C LEU A 375 0.21 14.73 2.87
N VAL A 376 -0.36 13.55 3.05
CA VAL A 376 0.21 12.54 3.97
C VAL A 376 1.62 12.13 3.52
N ASP A 377 1.85 11.94 2.21
CA ASP A 377 3.17 11.58 1.70
C ASP A 377 4.16 12.78 1.82
N ILE A 378 3.72 14.03 1.63
CA ILE A 378 4.53 15.23 1.92
C ILE A 378 4.86 15.31 3.43
N ALA A 379 3.90 15.06 4.31
CA ALA A 379 4.17 15.04 5.75
C ALA A 379 5.20 13.96 6.13
N ARG A 380 5.15 12.79 5.47
CA ARG A 380 6.18 11.74 5.61
C ARG A 380 7.55 12.21 5.11
N ALA A 381 7.60 12.92 3.98
CA ALA A 381 8.85 13.48 3.46
C ALA A 381 9.48 14.48 4.44
N HIS A 382 8.70 15.41 5.01
CA HIS A 382 9.19 16.33 6.05
C HIS A 382 9.64 15.60 7.32
N ALA A 383 8.94 14.53 7.72
CA ALA A 383 9.37 13.71 8.86
C ALA A 383 10.71 13.00 8.59
N LEU A 384 10.97 12.53 7.36
CA LEU A 384 12.27 11.99 6.94
C LEU A 384 13.38 13.04 7.06
N ARG A 385 13.09 14.29 6.74
CA ARG A 385 13.99 15.45 6.90
C ARG A 385 14.11 15.93 8.36
N ARG A 386 13.42 15.30 9.30
CA ARG A 386 13.32 15.69 10.72
C ARG A 386 12.63 17.05 10.95
N ASP A 387 11.94 17.58 9.95
CA ASP A 387 11.10 18.76 10.07
C ASP A 387 9.70 18.39 10.57
N ARG A 388 9.60 18.25 11.88
CA ARG A 388 8.36 17.82 12.54
C ARG A 388 7.27 18.88 12.54
N HIS A 389 7.67 20.14 12.58
CA HIS A 389 6.69 21.22 12.59
C HIS A 389 5.90 21.22 11.30
N THR A 390 6.59 21.25 10.16
CA THR A 390 5.96 21.19 8.83
C THR A 390 5.23 19.88 8.62
N ALA A 391 5.81 18.73 9.02
CA ALA A 391 5.14 17.43 8.93
C ALA A 391 3.79 17.42 9.68
N THR A 392 3.75 17.99 10.88
CA THR A 392 2.49 18.09 11.67
C THR A 392 1.49 19.01 11.00
N THR A 393 1.90 20.18 10.51
CA THR A 393 1.02 21.17 9.86
C THR A 393 0.38 20.57 8.61
N VAL A 394 1.19 19.96 7.74
CA VAL A 394 0.70 19.32 6.49
C VAL A 394 -0.22 18.13 6.78
N LEU A 395 0.06 17.36 7.84
CA LEU A 395 -0.81 16.25 8.22
C LEU A 395 -2.19 16.71 8.74
N LEU A 396 -2.25 17.82 9.46
CA LEU A 396 -3.50 18.46 9.90
C LEU A 396 -4.28 19.03 8.70
N GLU A 397 -3.58 19.58 7.71
CA GLU A 397 -4.19 20.03 6.46
C GLU A 397 -4.81 18.84 5.71
N ALA A 398 -4.07 17.73 5.59
CA ALA A 398 -4.59 16.49 5.00
C ALA A 398 -5.89 16.03 5.67
N GLU A 399 -5.94 16.06 7.02
CA GLU A 399 -7.14 15.72 7.79
C GLU A 399 -8.31 16.66 7.47
N SER A 400 -8.07 17.95 7.29
CA SER A 400 -9.11 18.93 6.97
C SER A 400 -9.73 18.69 5.58
N ILE A 401 -8.95 18.16 4.64
CA ILE A 401 -9.40 17.83 3.28
C ILE A 401 -10.21 16.53 3.27
N ALA A 402 -9.68 15.44 3.84
CA ALA A 402 -10.35 14.14 3.89
C ALA A 402 -10.00 13.41 5.20
N ALA A 403 -10.85 13.60 6.20
CA ALA A 403 -10.60 13.10 7.55
C ALA A 403 -10.38 11.58 7.60
N ASP A 404 -11.23 10.80 6.91
CA ASP A 404 -11.13 9.34 6.91
C ASP A 404 -9.83 8.85 6.22
N GLU A 405 -9.30 9.57 5.22
CA GLU A 405 -8.03 9.23 4.58
C GLU A 405 -6.86 9.27 5.58
N VAL A 406 -6.88 10.22 6.51
CA VAL A 406 -5.85 10.33 7.55
C VAL A 406 -6.11 9.34 8.69
N ARG A 407 -7.35 9.28 9.18
CA ARG A 407 -7.71 8.50 10.38
C ARG A 407 -7.69 6.99 10.13
N CYS A 408 -8.10 6.54 8.93
CA CYS A 408 -8.12 5.11 8.57
C CYS A 408 -6.77 4.62 8.01
N ARG A 409 -5.96 5.52 7.42
CA ARG A 409 -4.75 5.12 6.69
C ARG A 409 -3.62 4.73 7.65
N PRO A 410 -3.09 3.50 7.53
CA PRO A 410 -2.03 3.02 8.40
C PRO A 410 -0.74 3.85 8.37
N ALA A 411 -0.38 4.39 7.20
CA ALA A 411 0.80 5.22 7.04
C ALA A 411 0.68 6.53 7.84
N ALA A 412 -0.52 7.13 7.86
CA ALA A 412 -0.79 8.34 8.66
C ALA A 412 -0.77 8.04 10.15
N ALA A 413 -1.39 6.94 10.60
CA ALA A 413 -1.36 6.53 12.01
C ALA A 413 0.07 6.23 12.50
N GLY A 414 0.90 5.59 11.64
CA GLY A 414 2.33 5.39 11.93
C GLY A 414 3.07 6.71 12.06
N LEU A 415 2.86 7.64 11.12
CA LEU A 415 3.47 8.96 11.15
C LEU A 415 3.09 9.76 12.42
N VAL A 416 1.80 9.76 12.79
CA VAL A 416 1.33 10.40 14.06
C VAL A 416 2.07 9.82 15.26
N THR A 417 2.21 8.50 15.32
CA THR A 417 2.92 7.82 16.41
C THR A 417 4.40 8.24 16.46
N ASP A 418 5.06 8.29 15.30
CA ASP A 418 6.46 8.68 15.19
C ASP A 418 6.67 10.15 15.57
N LEU A 419 5.79 11.04 15.12
CA LEU A 419 5.83 12.45 15.46
C LEU A 419 5.58 12.70 16.96
N LEU A 420 4.72 11.92 17.62
CA LEU A 420 4.51 11.98 19.08
C LEU A 420 5.74 11.51 19.87
N ALA A 421 6.40 10.44 19.39
CA ALA A 421 7.54 9.83 20.06
C ALA A 421 8.84 10.62 19.92
N ALA A 422 8.92 11.46 18.94
CA ALA A 422 10.19 11.95 18.39
C ALA A 422 10.79 13.20 19.08
N GLY A 423 10.40 13.71 20.27
CA GLY A 423 10.98 14.92 20.88
C GLY A 423 11.08 14.96 22.39
N PRO A 424 12.06 15.74 22.91
CA PRO A 424 12.03 16.14 24.30
C PRO A 424 10.89 17.13 24.49
N GLY A 425 9.97 16.83 25.40
CA GLY A 425 8.84 17.69 25.75
C GLY A 425 7.48 17.13 25.31
N ALA A 426 6.41 17.83 25.69
CA ALA A 426 5.06 17.46 25.31
C ALA A 426 4.82 17.76 23.83
N ALA A 427 4.30 16.80 23.06
CA ALA A 427 3.90 17.03 21.68
C ALA A 427 2.86 18.17 21.59
N PRO A 428 2.84 18.94 20.49
CA PRO A 428 1.87 20.02 20.29
C PRO A 428 0.43 19.54 20.48
N LEU A 429 -0.42 20.38 21.08
CA LEU A 429 -1.83 20.02 21.34
C LEU A 429 -2.56 19.54 20.08
N PRO A 430 -2.46 20.20 18.90
CA PRO A 430 -3.14 19.74 17.70
C PRO A 430 -2.72 18.31 17.25
N LEU A 431 -1.44 17.94 17.43
CA LEU A 431 -0.97 16.60 17.12
C LEU A 431 -1.51 15.54 18.09
N ARG A 432 -1.62 15.90 19.39
CA ARG A 432 -2.23 15.00 20.39
C ARG A 432 -3.72 14.79 20.15
N GLU A 433 -4.41 15.84 19.74
CA GLU A 433 -5.83 15.78 19.36
C GLU A 433 -6.03 14.94 18.09
N LEU A 434 -5.18 15.11 17.08
CA LEU A 434 -5.18 14.24 15.88
C LEU A 434 -4.95 12.79 16.27
N ALA A 435 -3.97 12.52 17.14
CA ALA A 435 -3.70 11.17 17.63
C ALA A 435 -4.93 10.57 18.34
N ALA A 436 -5.62 11.34 19.18
CA ALA A 436 -6.84 10.89 19.82
C ALA A 436 -7.93 10.55 18.80
N ARG A 437 -8.10 11.36 17.75
CA ARG A 437 -9.06 11.06 16.66
C ARG A 437 -8.67 9.82 15.84
N CYS A 438 -7.38 9.62 15.56
CA CYS A 438 -6.90 8.41 14.88
C CYS A 438 -7.06 7.16 15.75
N HIS A 439 -6.88 7.28 17.09
CA HIS A 439 -7.05 6.17 18.01
C HIS A 439 -8.52 5.94 18.37
N ALA A 440 -9.34 6.99 18.41
CA ALA A 440 -10.78 6.83 18.55
C ALA A 440 -11.40 6.09 17.34
N GLY A 441 -10.82 6.28 16.15
CA GLY A 441 -11.09 5.42 14.98
C GLY A 441 -10.50 4.01 15.08
N ALA A 442 -9.54 3.78 15.97
CA ALA A 442 -8.93 2.48 16.25
C ALA A 442 -9.46 1.82 17.55
N THR A 443 -10.18 2.56 18.38
CA THR A 443 -10.79 2.11 19.65
C THR A 443 -12.30 2.38 19.70
N ALA A 444 -12.88 2.90 18.64
CA ALA A 444 -14.33 3.09 18.49
C ALA A 444 -14.98 2.00 17.63
#